data_c6e5fd22688b14bd982bfad7963ed9be
#
_entry.id   c6e5fd22688b14bd982bfad7963ed9be
#
_cell.length_a   1.000
_cell.length_b   1.000
_cell.length_c   1.000
_cell.angle_alpha   90.00
_cell.angle_beta   90.00
_cell.angle_gamma   90.00
#
_symmetry.space_group_name_H-M   'P 1'
#
loop_
_entity.id
_entity.type
_entity.pdbx_description
1 polymer ?
#
loop_
_entity_poly.entity_id
_entity_poly.type
_entity_poly.pdbx_seq_one_letter_code
_entity_poly.pdbx_strand_id
1 'polypeptide(L)'
;VNDEGFYTLLIGAADMGTGCDTTLAQIAAEVLECPLDNITTLSADTDWSPYDSGSYASSTTYVTGKATEKCALELRGKICALGCDKEQVSFDGREVRVEEGENAGKTISLSDIATASMNGNSIELQATVTHSSEISPPPYMVGAAEIEVDTETGEVTLLDYAAAVDCGT
;
A
#
# COMPACT_ATOMS: atom_id res chain seq x y z
N VAL A 1 -4.20 12.11 6.17
CA VAL A 1 -5.50 12.39 5.51
C VAL A 1 -5.70 13.90 5.48
N ASN A 2 -6.14 14.45 4.36
CA ASN A 2 -6.48 15.87 4.25
C ASN A 2 -7.95 16.13 4.62
N ASP A 3 -8.36 17.40 4.67
CA ASP A 3 -9.70 17.85 5.02
C ASP A 3 -10.80 17.43 4.02
N GLU A 4 -10.43 17.08 2.81
CA GLU A 4 -11.35 16.55 1.79
C GLU A 4 -11.51 15.01 1.88
N GLY A 5 -10.72 14.32 2.72
CA GLY A 5 -10.73 12.88 2.87
C GLY A 5 -9.83 12.13 1.88
N PHE A 6 -8.85 12.81 1.26
CA PHE A 6 -7.83 12.16 0.44
C PHE A 6 -6.62 11.77 1.28
N TYR A 7 -5.90 10.77 0.80
CA TYR A 7 -4.74 10.20 1.46
C TYR A 7 -3.44 10.62 0.76
N THR A 8 -2.41 10.82 1.55
CA THR A 8 -1.04 10.93 1.05
C THR A 8 -0.23 9.76 1.60
N LEU A 9 0.30 8.92 0.73
CA LEU A 9 1.19 7.83 1.06
C LEU A 9 2.64 8.28 0.87
N LEU A 10 3.39 8.35 1.97
CA LEU A 10 4.81 8.68 1.96
C LEU A 10 5.63 7.40 2.05
N ILE A 11 6.42 7.10 1.05
CA ILE A 11 7.24 5.89 0.98
C ILE A 11 8.70 6.22 0.72
N GLY A 12 9.62 5.52 1.39
CA GLY A 12 11.05 5.64 1.15
C GLY A 12 11.53 4.87 -0.09
N ALA A 13 10.75 3.88 -0.55
CA ALA A 13 11.09 3.11 -1.73
C ALA A 13 11.10 3.98 -2.99
N ALA A 14 12.12 3.79 -3.83
CA ALA A 14 12.22 4.46 -5.13
C ALA A 14 11.71 3.55 -6.24
N ASP A 15 10.82 4.06 -7.08
CA ASP A 15 10.40 3.34 -8.27
C ASP A 15 11.53 3.35 -9.32
N MET A 16 12.04 2.17 -9.61
CA MET A 16 13.10 1.93 -10.60
C MET A 16 12.58 1.23 -11.86
N GLY A 17 11.29 1.40 -12.17
CA GLY A 17 10.59 0.75 -13.27
C GLY A 17 9.77 -0.46 -12.85
N THR A 18 9.66 -0.72 -11.55
CA THR A 18 8.88 -1.84 -10.98
C THR A 18 7.42 -1.49 -10.70
N GLY A 19 7.05 -0.21 -10.78
CA GLY A 19 5.70 0.27 -10.50
C GLY A 19 5.36 0.26 -8.99
N CYS A 20 6.38 0.37 -8.12
CA CYS A 20 6.16 0.26 -6.68
C CYS A 20 5.26 1.37 -6.12
N ASP A 21 5.32 2.58 -6.67
CA ASP A 21 4.43 3.67 -6.26
C ASP A 21 2.96 3.29 -6.41
N THR A 22 2.60 2.71 -7.55
CA THR A 22 1.25 2.24 -7.80
C THR A 22 0.90 1.00 -6.97
N THR A 23 1.80 0.02 -6.91
CA THR A 23 1.56 -1.23 -6.17
C THR A 23 1.34 -0.98 -4.68
N LEU A 24 2.14 -0.11 -4.07
CA LEU A 24 2.00 0.23 -2.65
C LEU A 24 0.72 1.05 -2.39
N ALA A 25 0.35 1.94 -3.31
CA ALA A 25 -0.93 2.64 -3.24
C ALA A 25 -2.12 1.67 -3.35
N GLN A 26 -2.05 0.65 -4.20
CA GLN A 26 -3.09 -0.39 -4.29
C GLN A 26 -3.24 -1.15 -2.98
N ILE A 27 -2.14 -1.52 -2.32
CA ILE A 27 -2.18 -2.17 -0.99
C ILE A 27 -2.87 -1.27 0.05
N ALA A 28 -2.54 0.02 0.06
CA ALA A 28 -3.18 0.97 0.96
C ALA A 28 -4.67 1.16 0.64
N ALA A 29 -5.03 1.25 -0.64
CA ALA A 29 -6.41 1.41 -1.11
C ALA A 29 -7.29 0.23 -0.70
N GLU A 30 -6.78 -1.00 -0.82
CA GLU A 30 -7.48 -2.22 -0.41
C GLU A 30 -7.80 -2.20 1.09
N VAL A 31 -6.81 -1.88 1.93
CA VAL A 31 -6.99 -1.82 3.39
C VAL A 31 -7.93 -0.68 3.82
N LEU A 32 -7.83 0.46 3.15
CA LEU A 32 -8.64 1.64 3.44
C LEU A 32 -10.02 1.61 2.76
N GLU A 33 -10.28 0.59 1.94
CA GLU A 33 -11.53 0.42 1.17
C GLU A 33 -11.87 1.66 0.33
N CYS A 34 -10.87 2.32 -0.24
CA CYS A 34 -11.04 3.53 -1.02
C CYS A 34 -10.58 3.36 -2.48
N PRO A 35 -11.09 4.19 -3.40
CA PRO A 35 -10.56 4.23 -4.76
C PRO A 35 -9.07 4.59 -4.79
N LEU A 36 -8.32 3.98 -5.70
CA LEU A 36 -6.88 4.26 -5.87
C LEU A 36 -6.61 5.76 -6.13
N ASP A 37 -7.49 6.42 -6.86
CA ASP A 37 -7.39 7.85 -7.18
C ASP A 37 -7.49 8.76 -5.93
N ASN A 38 -7.93 8.22 -4.79
CA ASN A 38 -7.96 8.95 -3.53
C ASN A 38 -6.60 8.95 -2.81
N ILE A 39 -5.60 8.24 -3.35
CA ILE A 39 -4.26 8.14 -2.76
C ILE A 39 -3.23 8.81 -3.66
N THR A 40 -2.57 9.83 -3.14
CA THR A 40 -1.39 10.43 -3.78
C THR A 40 -0.14 9.84 -3.16
N THR A 41 0.71 9.22 -3.98
CA THR A 41 2.00 8.68 -3.52
C THR A 41 3.10 9.71 -3.70
N LEU A 42 3.89 9.92 -2.66
CA LEU A 42 5.14 10.69 -2.68
C LEU A 42 6.26 9.75 -2.25
N SER A 43 7.21 9.52 -3.14
CA SER A 43 8.25 8.50 -2.97
C SER A 43 9.65 9.09 -3.03
N ALA A 44 10.59 8.45 -2.33
CA ALA A 44 12.03 8.67 -2.42
C ALA A 44 12.50 10.13 -2.20
N ASP A 45 11.71 10.94 -1.52
CA ASP A 45 12.10 12.29 -1.11
C ASP A 45 12.60 12.24 0.34
N THR A 46 13.89 12.50 0.55
CA THR A 46 14.54 12.40 1.87
C THR A 46 14.08 13.44 2.88
N ASP A 47 13.37 14.47 2.45
CA ASP A 47 12.82 15.49 3.35
C ASP A 47 11.46 15.06 3.94
N TRP A 48 10.73 14.16 3.25
CA TRP A 48 9.37 13.78 3.62
C TRP A 48 9.18 12.29 3.86
N SER A 49 9.92 11.46 3.10
CA SER A 49 9.75 10.01 3.14
C SER A 49 10.47 9.37 4.33
N PRO A 50 9.91 8.32 4.93
CA PRO A 50 10.62 7.53 5.92
C PRO A 50 11.83 6.81 5.28
N TYR A 51 12.78 6.39 6.11
CA TYR A 51 13.92 5.61 5.64
C TYR A 51 13.48 4.30 4.99
N ASP A 52 14.07 4.01 3.83
CA ASP A 52 14.01 2.71 3.16
C ASP A 52 15.43 2.27 2.80
N SER A 53 15.72 0.99 2.93
CA SER A 53 17.05 0.44 2.68
C SER A 53 17.37 0.25 1.19
N GLY A 54 16.38 0.40 0.34
CA GLY A 54 16.47 0.25 -1.11
C GLY A 54 15.71 -0.96 -1.66
N SER A 55 15.41 -0.87 -2.96
CA SER A 55 14.70 -1.92 -3.70
C SER A 55 15.68 -2.98 -4.20
N TYR A 56 15.98 -3.98 -3.39
CA TYR A 56 16.86 -5.09 -3.73
C TYR A 56 16.28 -6.43 -3.25
N ALA A 57 16.80 -7.53 -3.77
CA ALA A 57 16.41 -8.91 -3.39
C ALA A 57 14.89 -9.17 -3.43
N SER A 58 14.18 -8.55 -4.36
CA SER A 58 12.72 -8.63 -4.51
C SER A 58 11.94 -8.23 -3.25
N SER A 59 12.48 -7.29 -2.46
CA SER A 59 11.95 -6.96 -1.13
C SER A 59 10.84 -5.92 -1.15
N THR A 60 10.76 -5.05 -2.14
CA THR A 60 9.88 -3.86 -2.08
C THR A 60 8.42 -4.22 -1.85
N THR A 61 7.81 -5.03 -2.71
CA THR A 61 6.40 -5.41 -2.54
C THR A 61 6.18 -6.21 -1.26
N TYR A 62 7.12 -7.10 -0.90
CA TYR A 62 6.98 -7.95 0.28
C TYR A 62 7.21 -7.19 1.58
N VAL A 63 8.31 -6.43 1.71
CA VAL A 63 8.68 -5.76 2.97
C VAL A 63 8.00 -4.40 3.10
N THR A 64 8.17 -3.53 2.09
CA THR A 64 7.56 -2.19 2.11
C THR A 64 6.04 -2.28 1.92
N GLY A 65 5.55 -3.25 1.13
CA GLY A 65 4.12 -3.55 1.04
C GLY A 65 3.51 -3.96 2.37
N LYS A 66 4.22 -4.79 3.17
CA LYS A 66 3.76 -5.15 4.52
C LYS A 66 3.81 -3.98 5.50
N ALA A 67 4.77 -3.08 5.36
CA ALA A 67 4.79 -1.82 6.12
C ALA A 67 3.59 -0.95 5.75
N THR A 68 3.28 -0.84 4.47
CA THR A 68 2.13 -0.08 3.94
C THR A 68 0.81 -0.64 4.45
N GLU A 69 0.62 -1.96 4.39
CA GLU A 69 -0.57 -2.63 4.92
C GLU A 69 -0.76 -2.32 6.41
N LYS A 70 0.27 -2.49 7.22
CA LYS A 70 0.22 -2.20 8.66
C LYS A 70 -0.06 -0.72 8.94
N CYS A 71 0.54 0.18 8.16
CA CYS A 71 0.32 1.62 8.28
C CYS A 71 -1.13 2.00 7.95
N ALA A 72 -1.68 1.44 6.89
CA ALA A 72 -3.06 1.65 6.50
C ALA A 72 -4.05 1.08 7.55
N LEU A 73 -3.76 -0.10 8.12
CA LEU A 73 -4.55 -0.67 9.22
C LEU A 73 -4.53 0.21 10.47
N GLU A 74 -3.36 0.74 10.85
CA GLU A 74 -3.24 1.67 11.98
C GLU A 74 -4.03 2.95 11.74
N LEU A 75 -3.91 3.53 10.53
CA LEU A 75 -4.66 4.73 10.15
C LEU A 75 -6.17 4.48 10.16
N ARG A 76 -6.62 3.36 9.60
CA ARG A 76 -8.03 2.93 9.64
C ARG A 76 -8.53 2.83 11.09
N GLY A 77 -7.75 2.25 11.97
CA GLY A 77 -8.08 2.18 13.41
C GLY A 77 -8.24 3.57 14.05
N LYS A 78 -7.38 4.52 13.71
CA LYS A 78 -7.50 5.92 14.19
C LYS A 78 -8.74 6.61 13.64
N ILE A 79 -9.07 6.42 12.36
CA ILE A 79 -10.29 6.95 11.74
C ILE A 79 -11.53 6.41 12.47
N CYS A 80 -11.60 5.10 12.70
CA CYS A 80 -12.71 4.48 13.41
C CYS A 80 -12.84 4.99 14.85
N ALA A 81 -11.73 5.11 15.58
CA ALA A 81 -11.73 5.61 16.96
C ALA A 81 -12.18 7.07 17.07
N LEU A 82 -11.79 7.92 16.12
CA LEU A 82 -12.25 9.30 16.05
C LEU A 82 -13.73 9.43 15.64
N GLY A 83 -14.21 8.51 14.81
CA GLY A 83 -15.60 8.45 14.44
C GLY A 83 -16.48 8.06 15.62
N CYS A 84 -16.09 7.03 16.39
CA CYS A 84 -16.78 6.63 17.63
C CYS A 84 -15.89 5.68 18.47
N ASP A 85 -15.34 6.18 19.58
CA ASP A 85 -14.32 5.48 20.37
C ASP A 85 -14.85 4.29 21.20
N LYS A 86 -16.14 4.17 21.41
CA LYS A 86 -16.71 3.19 22.38
C LYS A 86 -17.76 2.26 21.80
N GLU A 87 -18.03 2.38 20.52
CA GLU A 87 -19.10 1.63 19.86
C GLU A 87 -18.51 0.77 18.73
N GLN A 88 -19.17 -0.27 18.36
CA GLN A 88 -18.77 -1.06 17.21
C GLN A 88 -19.04 -0.26 15.94
N VAL A 89 -18.01 -0.07 15.13
CA VAL A 89 -18.07 0.73 13.90
C VAL A 89 -17.58 -0.05 12.70
N SER A 90 -18.12 0.28 11.54
CA SER A 90 -17.60 -0.10 10.23
C SER A 90 -17.06 1.13 9.50
N PHE A 91 -16.14 0.92 8.56
CA PHE A 91 -15.57 1.97 7.71
C PHE A 91 -15.53 1.45 6.28
N ASP A 92 -16.10 2.19 5.34
CA ASP A 92 -16.23 1.83 3.93
C ASP A 92 -15.34 2.67 2.99
N GLY A 93 -14.31 3.32 3.55
CA GLY A 93 -13.39 4.20 2.82
C GLY A 93 -13.87 5.66 2.70
N ARG A 94 -15.12 5.95 3.06
CA ARG A 94 -15.70 7.31 2.96
C ARG A 94 -16.33 7.79 4.25
N GLU A 95 -16.94 6.89 5.00
CA GLU A 95 -17.63 7.22 6.23
C GLU A 95 -17.44 6.12 7.28
N VAL A 96 -17.46 6.52 8.53
CA VAL A 96 -17.57 5.63 9.69
C VAL A 96 -19.03 5.50 10.06
N ARG A 97 -19.50 4.28 10.13
CA ARG A 97 -20.88 3.95 10.53
C ARG A 97 -20.86 3.25 11.88
N VAL A 98 -21.70 3.73 12.78
CA VAL A 98 -21.92 3.08 14.08
C VAL A 98 -22.91 1.94 13.89
N GLU A 99 -22.47 0.70 14.15
CA GLU A 99 -23.27 -0.52 13.96
C GLU A 99 -24.09 -0.85 15.20
N GLU A 100 -23.53 -0.65 16.39
CA GLU A 100 -24.18 -0.98 17.66
C GLU A 100 -23.93 0.13 18.70
N GLY A 101 -24.83 0.30 19.66
CA GLY A 101 -24.73 1.24 20.76
C GLY A 101 -25.82 2.33 20.72
N GLU A 102 -25.64 3.37 21.51
CA GLU A 102 -26.59 4.49 21.62
C GLU A 102 -26.70 5.31 20.34
N ASN A 103 -25.63 5.30 19.53
CA ASN A 103 -25.56 6.03 18.27
C ASN A 103 -25.73 5.12 17.04
N ALA A 104 -26.21 3.91 17.20
CA ALA A 104 -26.40 2.97 16.09
C ALA A 104 -27.14 3.60 14.90
N GLY A 105 -26.59 3.41 13.70
CA GLY A 105 -27.10 3.99 12.46
C GLY A 105 -26.59 5.40 12.12
N LYS A 106 -25.84 6.07 13.01
CA LYS A 106 -25.16 7.31 12.66
C LYS A 106 -23.99 7.03 11.72
N THR A 107 -23.80 7.95 10.78
CA THR A 107 -22.62 7.99 9.90
C THR A 107 -21.88 9.31 10.08
N ILE A 108 -20.55 9.24 10.00
CA ILE A 108 -19.68 10.42 10.07
C ILE A 108 -18.71 10.33 8.89
N SER A 109 -18.71 11.37 8.05
CA SER A 109 -17.85 11.37 6.87
C SER A 109 -16.37 11.46 7.25
N LEU A 110 -15.51 10.89 6.42
CA LEU A 110 -14.05 10.98 6.59
C LEU A 110 -13.58 12.43 6.59
N SER A 111 -14.18 13.28 5.77
CA SER A 111 -13.91 14.71 5.71
C SER A 111 -14.26 15.43 7.03
N ASP A 112 -15.40 15.10 7.65
CA ASP A 112 -15.77 15.66 8.96
C ASP A 112 -14.79 15.20 10.06
N ILE A 113 -14.40 13.92 10.04
CA ILE A 113 -13.43 13.35 10.98
C ILE A 113 -12.07 14.04 10.81
N ALA A 114 -11.62 14.22 9.56
CA ALA A 114 -10.36 14.90 9.25
C ALA A 114 -10.37 16.36 9.71
N THR A 115 -11.43 17.08 9.40
CA THR A 115 -11.61 18.49 9.84
C THR A 115 -11.64 18.60 11.36
N ALA A 116 -12.34 17.70 12.04
CA ALA A 116 -12.39 17.69 13.51
C ALA A 116 -11.01 17.38 14.12
N SER A 117 -10.22 16.52 13.51
CA SER A 117 -8.86 16.20 13.96
C SER A 117 -7.91 17.40 13.88
N MET A 118 -8.05 18.24 12.84
CA MET A 118 -7.26 19.45 12.64
C MET A 118 -7.64 20.57 13.60
N ASN A 119 -8.91 20.64 14.02
CA ASN A 119 -9.45 21.77 14.79
C ASN A 119 -9.32 21.67 16.32
N GLY A 120 -8.50 20.75 16.85
CA GLY A 120 -8.15 20.90 18.25
C GLY A 120 -8.16 19.65 19.12
N ASN A 121 -8.34 18.46 18.59
CA ASN A 121 -8.33 17.24 19.40
C ASN A 121 -7.02 16.44 19.37
N SER A 122 -5.90 17.05 18.99
CA SER A 122 -4.54 16.49 19.16
C SER A 122 -4.30 15.09 18.54
N ILE A 123 -5.23 14.53 17.78
CA ILE A 123 -5.06 13.26 17.11
C ILE A 123 -4.88 13.55 15.62
N GLU A 124 -3.63 13.54 15.18
CA GLU A 124 -3.34 13.64 13.77
C GLU A 124 -3.79 12.36 13.06
N LEU A 125 -4.54 12.51 11.96
CA LEU A 125 -4.88 11.41 11.06
C LEU A 125 -3.68 11.03 10.21
N GLN A 126 -2.66 10.55 10.88
CA GLN A 126 -1.46 9.99 10.29
C GLN A 126 -1.03 8.72 11.01
N ALA A 127 -0.34 7.86 10.30
CA ALA A 127 0.32 6.68 10.84
C ALA A 127 1.71 6.57 10.21
N THR A 128 2.66 6.06 10.96
CA THR A 128 4.01 5.78 10.46
C THR A 128 4.45 4.42 10.98
N VAL A 129 4.77 3.52 10.08
CA VAL A 129 5.14 2.14 10.41
C VAL A 129 6.43 1.75 9.73
N THR A 130 7.30 1.12 10.46
CA THR A 130 8.49 0.42 9.95
C THR A 130 8.27 -1.08 10.04
N HIS A 131 8.64 -1.80 9.00
CA HIS A 131 8.59 -3.26 8.97
C HIS A 131 9.93 -3.84 8.52
N SER A 132 10.37 -4.87 9.20
CA SER A 132 11.45 -5.74 8.77
C SER A 132 10.96 -7.18 8.73
N SER A 133 11.46 -7.98 7.80
CA SER A 133 11.14 -9.40 7.71
C SER A 133 12.39 -10.25 7.96
N GLU A 134 12.25 -11.26 8.79
CA GLU A 134 13.29 -12.28 9.00
C GLU A 134 13.26 -13.34 7.89
N ILE A 135 12.18 -13.38 7.12
CA ILE A 135 11.96 -14.34 6.04
C ILE A 135 12.04 -13.61 4.71
N SER A 136 12.82 -14.14 3.78
CA SER A 136 12.84 -13.72 2.38
C SER A 136 12.24 -14.84 1.55
N PRO A 137 10.95 -14.81 1.20
CA PRO A 137 10.33 -15.85 0.41
C PRO A 137 10.94 -15.85 -1.00
N PRO A 138 11.46 -16.99 -1.47
CA PRO A 138 12.03 -17.08 -2.81
C PRO A 138 10.90 -17.06 -3.85
N PRO A 139 11.00 -16.22 -4.89
CA PRO A 139 10.14 -16.38 -6.06
C PRO A 139 10.59 -17.59 -6.86
N TYR A 140 9.64 -18.27 -7.48
CA TYR A 140 9.93 -19.40 -8.36
C TYR A 140 9.55 -19.05 -9.80
N MET A 141 10.47 -19.34 -10.72
CA MET A 141 10.23 -19.16 -12.14
C MET A 141 10.89 -20.29 -12.91
N VAL A 142 10.20 -20.80 -13.92
CA VAL A 142 10.74 -21.71 -14.93
C VAL A 142 10.59 -21.06 -16.29
N GLY A 143 11.70 -20.91 -17.01
CA GLY A 143 11.73 -20.43 -18.39
C GLY A 143 12.12 -21.57 -19.33
N ALA A 144 11.49 -21.60 -20.50
CA ALA A 144 11.86 -22.48 -21.62
C ALA A 144 12.01 -21.64 -22.88
N ALA A 145 13.07 -21.87 -23.65
CA ALA A 145 13.33 -21.20 -24.91
C ALA A 145 13.53 -22.24 -26.03
N GLU A 146 12.91 -22.00 -27.17
CA GLU A 146 13.21 -22.70 -28.43
C GLU A 146 14.12 -21.80 -29.26
N ILE A 147 15.28 -22.31 -29.62
CA ILE A 147 16.29 -21.54 -30.35
C ILE A 147 16.78 -22.31 -31.57
N GLU A 148 17.13 -21.57 -32.62
CA GLU A 148 17.91 -22.07 -33.77
C GLU A 148 19.31 -21.50 -33.68
N VAL A 149 20.31 -22.35 -33.87
CA VAL A 149 21.73 -21.96 -33.84
C VAL A 149 22.37 -22.32 -35.18
N ASP A 150 22.89 -21.32 -35.88
CA ASP A 150 23.79 -21.53 -37.00
C ASP A 150 25.16 -21.94 -36.45
N THR A 151 25.54 -23.20 -36.69
CA THR A 151 26.79 -23.78 -36.18
C THR A 151 28.05 -23.28 -36.91
N GLU A 152 27.92 -22.63 -38.08
CA GLU A 152 29.05 -22.08 -38.83
C GLU A 152 29.37 -20.65 -38.37
N THR A 153 28.33 -19.84 -38.14
CA THR A 153 28.49 -18.42 -37.77
C THR A 153 28.37 -18.19 -36.26
N GLY A 154 27.70 -19.09 -35.53
CA GLY A 154 27.37 -18.92 -34.11
C GLY A 154 26.15 -18.00 -33.88
N GLU A 155 25.44 -17.62 -34.92
CA GLU A 155 24.23 -16.79 -34.80
C GLU A 155 23.13 -17.58 -34.11
N VAL A 156 22.41 -16.94 -33.16
CA VAL A 156 21.32 -17.53 -32.40
C VAL A 156 20.04 -16.75 -32.67
N THR A 157 19.02 -17.47 -33.16
CA THR A 157 17.67 -16.94 -33.36
C THR A 157 16.74 -17.51 -32.30
N LEU A 158 16.06 -16.65 -31.52
CA LEU A 158 15.01 -17.05 -30.59
C LEU A 158 13.72 -17.27 -31.39
N LEU A 159 13.21 -18.52 -31.37
CA LEU A 159 11.98 -18.90 -32.07
C LEU A 159 10.77 -18.77 -31.16
N ASP A 160 10.87 -19.21 -29.90
CA ASP A 160 9.79 -19.10 -28.92
C ASP A 160 10.35 -19.03 -27.50
N TYR A 161 9.56 -18.41 -26.61
CA TYR A 161 9.90 -18.34 -25.18
C TYR A 161 8.64 -18.45 -24.33
N ALA A 162 8.66 -19.35 -23.36
CA ALA A 162 7.60 -19.53 -22.37
C ALA A 162 8.15 -19.33 -20.96
N ALA A 163 7.42 -18.64 -20.11
CA ALA A 163 7.74 -18.47 -18.70
C ALA A 163 6.53 -18.85 -17.83
N ALA A 164 6.78 -19.65 -16.80
CA ALA A 164 5.83 -19.92 -15.73
C ALA A 164 6.38 -19.32 -14.44
N VAL A 165 5.61 -18.43 -13.82
CA VAL A 165 6.04 -17.66 -12.63
C VAL A 165 5.06 -17.92 -11.50
N ASP A 166 5.59 -18.26 -10.33
CA ASP A 166 4.86 -18.25 -9.07
C ASP A 166 5.17 -16.90 -8.37
N CYS A 167 4.21 -16.01 -8.38
CA CYS A 167 4.31 -14.68 -7.78
C CYS A 167 3.42 -14.51 -6.54
N GLY A 168 2.85 -15.61 -6.04
CA GLY A 168 1.91 -15.60 -4.93
C GLY A 168 0.47 -15.27 -5.36
N THR A 169 -0.37 -14.98 -4.40
CA THR A 169 -1.80 -14.64 -4.56
C THR A 169 -2.06 -13.22 -4.13
#